data_6255bb46580c999de80070307c40ab3b
#
_entry.id   6255bb46580c999de80070307c40ab3b
#
_cell.length_a   1.000
_cell.length_b   1.000
_cell.length_c   1.000
_cell.angle_alpha   90.00
_cell.angle_beta   90.00
_cell.angle_gamma   90.00
#
_symmetry.space_group_name_H-M   'P 1'
#
loop_
_entity.id
_entity.type
_entity.pdbx_description
1 polymer ?
#
loop_
_entity_poly.entity_id
_entity_poly.type
_entity_poly.pdbx_seq_one_letter_code
_entity_poly.pdbx_strand_id
1 'polypeptide(L)'
;MASHDAKGQESRPPTIEDLVAVCKKLNEKGVKYVLVGGFAVNYYGFPRATEDIDLLVDPSKENVLKIKEALSFLPDNAVKEVALDDVEQYEVVRVADEVVIDLLKRACDVTYETAGTEYFEFRGVIIPVADISTMIRTKQGIRAKDKDDLAFLKAILEEGDDFAG
;
A
#
# COMPACT_ATOMS: atom_id res chain seq x y z
N MET A 1 -5.42 3.86 -17.71
CA MET A 1 -5.78 4.26 -16.36
C MET A 1 -5.26 5.66 -16.05
N ALA A 2 -6.08 6.48 -15.42
CA ALA A 2 -5.63 7.80 -15.00
C ALA A 2 -4.69 7.67 -13.80
N SER A 3 -3.60 8.42 -13.83
CA SER A 3 -2.64 8.47 -12.73
C SER A 3 -2.14 9.90 -12.56
N HIS A 4 -1.66 10.18 -11.36
CA HIS A 4 -1.06 11.45 -11.03
C HIS A 4 0.28 11.22 -10.35
N ASP A 5 1.31 11.92 -10.80
CA ASP A 5 2.65 11.83 -10.24
C ASP A 5 3.04 13.13 -9.55
N ALA A 6 3.37 13.04 -8.25
CA ALA A 6 4.05 14.11 -7.52
C ALA A 6 5.55 13.79 -7.57
N LYS A 7 6.33 14.64 -8.24
CA LYS A 7 7.73 14.35 -8.53
C LYS A 7 8.69 14.95 -7.50
N GLY A 8 9.58 14.11 -6.99
CA GLY A 8 10.77 14.51 -6.25
C GLY A 8 12.01 14.22 -7.08
N GLN A 9 13.14 14.02 -6.40
CA GLN A 9 14.37 13.55 -7.03
C GLN A 9 14.28 12.04 -7.33
N GLU A 10 15.31 11.52 -8.00
CA GLU A 10 15.36 10.10 -8.34
C GLU A 10 15.14 9.23 -7.11
N SER A 11 14.20 8.30 -7.21
CA SER A 11 13.81 7.43 -6.11
C SER A 11 14.68 6.18 -6.06
N ARG A 12 14.81 5.62 -4.88
CA ARG A 12 15.44 4.31 -4.64
C ARG A 12 14.40 3.28 -4.19
N PRO A 13 14.69 1.98 -4.34
CA PRO A 13 13.78 0.96 -3.80
C PRO A 13 13.62 1.12 -2.29
N PRO A 14 12.40 1.01 -1.76
CA PRO A 14 12.17 1.11 -0.33
C PRO A 14 12.65 -0.14 0.42
N THR A 15 13.12 0.08 1.65
CA THR A 15 13.48 -0.98 2.59
C THR A 15 12.35 -1.18 3.60
N ILE A 16 12.48 -2.20 4.45
CA ILE A 16 11.53 -2.40 5.54
C ILE A 16 11.57 -1.23 6.52
N GLU A 17 12.74 -0.62 6.72
CA GLU A 17 12.88 0.57 7.57
C GLU A 17 12.08 1.75 7.02
N ASP A 18 12.06 1.91 5.71
CA ASP A 18 11.26 2.94 5.04
C ASP A 18 9.76 2.70 5.27
N LEU A 19 9.33 1.45 5.14
CA LEU A 19 7.94 1.08 5.38
C LEU A 19 7.53 1.41 6.82
N VAL A 20 8.37 1.03 7.77
CA VAL A 20 8.10 1.30 9.20
C VAL A 20 8.00 2.80 9.45
N ALA A 21 8.93 3.59 8.90
CA ALA A 21 8.92 5.05 9.07
C ALA A 21 7.66 5.69 8.49
N VAL A 22 7.28 5.26 7.29
CA VAL A 22 6.05 5.74 6.62
C VAL A 22 4.82 5.40 7.46
N CYS A 23 4.68 4.13 7.86
CA CYS A 23 3.52 3.68 8.63
C CYS A 23 3.44 4.35 9.99
N LYS A 24 4.57 4.58 10.64
CA LYS A 24 4.61 5.33 11.91
C LYS A 24 3.99 6.72 11.74
N LYS A 25 4.39 7.44 10.69
CA LYS A 25 3.85 8.78 10.41
C LYS A 25 2.37 8.74 10.06
N LEU A 26 1.95 7.78 9.26
CA LEU A 26 0.54 7.61 8.90
C LEU A 26 -0.29 7.35 10.16
N ASN A 27 0.19 6.49 11.05
CA ASN A 27 -0.50 6.17 12.30
C ASN A 27 -0.60 7.40 13.22
N GLU A 28 0.48 8.18 13.32
CA GLU A 28 0.50 9.39 14.14
C GLU A 28 -0.57 10.41 13.71
N LYS A 29 -0.87 10.45 12.42
CA LYS A 29 -1.86 11.37 11.85
C LYS A 29 -3.27 10.77 11.77
N GLY A 30 -3.44 9.52 12.14
CA GLY A 30 -4.75 8.86 12.07
C GLY A 30 -5.22 8.60 10.65
N VAL A 31 -4.30 8.35 9.72
CA VAL A 31 -4.63 8.05 8.32
C VAL A 31 -5.34 6.70 8.22
N LYS A 32 -6.36 6.66 7.39
CA LYS A 32 -7.08 5.42 7.04
C LYS A 32 -6.41 4.80 5.83
N TYR A 33 -5.68 3.69 6.05
CA TYR A 33 -4.93 3.00 5.01
C TYR A 33 -4.79 1.51 5.31
N VAL A 34 -4.52 0.74 4.25
CA VAL A 34 -4.20 -0.68 4.35
C VAL A 34 -3.06 -0.96 3.37
N LEU A 35 -2.02 -1.64 3.85
CA LEU A 35 -0.88 -2.04 3.01
C LEU A 35 -1.30 -3.15 2.05
N VAL A 36 -1.02 -2.95 0.78
CA VAL A 36 -1.20 -3.94 -0.30
C VAL A 36 0.10 -4.04 -1.10
N GLY A 37 0.08 -4.70 -2.24
CA GLY A 37 1.22 -4.77 -3.14
C GLY A 37 2.36 -5.64 -2.64
N GLY A 38 3.59 -5.35 -3.10
CA GLY A 38 4.75 -6.20 -2.87
C GLY A 38 5.11 -6.43 -1.41
N PHE A 39 5.06 -5.39 -0.57
CA PHE A 39 5.37 -5.56 0.85
C PHE A 39 4.35 -6.46 1.57
N ALA A 40 3.07 -6.39 1.18
CA ALA A 40 2.06 -7.28 1.74
C ALA A 40 2.30 -8.73 1.33
N VAL A 41 2.67 -8.98 0.08
CA VAL A 41 3.03 -10.32 -0.39
C VAL A 41 4.27 -10.82 0.35
N ASN A 42 5.27 -9.96 0.55
CA ASN A 42 6.46 -10.30 1.35
C ASN A 42 6.09 -10.65 2.80
N TYR A 43 5.15 -9.93 3.38
CA TYR A 43 4.68 -10.22 4.74
C TYR A 43 4.14 -11.66 4.85
N TYR A 44 3.45 -12.13 3.81
CA TYR A 44 2.92 -13.50 3.79
C TYR A 44 3.98 -14.55 3.43
N GLY A 45 5.21 -14.14 3.17
CA GLY A 45 6.35 -15.03 3.02
C GLY A 45 6.87 -15.20 1.60
N PHE A 46 6.30 -14.53 0.60
CA PHE A 46 6.79 -14.63 -0.77
C PHE A 46 7.93 -13.61 -0.98
N PRO A 47 9.19 -14.09 -1.07
CA PRO A 47 10.33 -13.19 -1.24
C PRO A 47 10.38 -12.67 -2.67
N ARG A 48 10.13 -11.39 -2.84
CA ARG A 48 10.32 -10.72 -4.12
C ARG A 48 10.71 -9.27 -3.89
N ALA A 49 11.38 -8.67 -4.86
CA ALA A 49 11.75 -7.28 -4.81
C ALA A 49 10.51 -6.38 -4.88
N THR A 50 10.53 -5.28 -4.14
CA THR A 50 9.50 -4.26 -4.18
C THR A 50 10.12 -2.93 -4.58
N GLU A 51 9.46 -2.21 -5.49
CA GLU A 51 9.95 -0.92 -5.97
C GLU A 51 9.22 0.26 -5.33
N ASP A 52 8.07 -0.01 -4.72
CA ASP A 52 7.21 1.01 -4.14
C ASP A 52 6.45 0.47 -2.94
N ILE A 53 5.84 1.40 -2.20
CA ILE A 53 4.93 1.09 -1.10
C ILE A 53 3.53 1.38 -1.60
N ASP A 54 2.67 0.36 -1.66
CA ASP A 54 1.30 0.48 -2.18
C ASP A 54 0.31 0.52 -1.03
N LEU A 55 -0.50 1.57 -0.96
CA LEU A 55 -1.48 1.78 0.10
C LEU A 55 -2.88 1.96 -0.49
N LEU A 56 -3.82 1.13 -0.07
CA LEU A 56 -5.24 1.42 -0.24
C LEU A 56 -5.62 2.44 0.82
N VAL A 57 -6.23 3.54 0.41
CA VAL A 57 -6.57 4.62 1.32
C VAL A 57 -8.02 5.06 1.13
N ASP A 58 -8.61 5.57 2.20
CA ASP A 58 -9.88 6.30 2.09
C ASP A 58 -9.61 7.56 1.27
N PRO A 59 -10.35 7.80 0.16
CA PRO A 59 -10.06 8.90 -0.76
C PRO A 59 -10.60 10.26 -0.32
N SER A 60 -11.23 10.36 0.83
CA SER A 60 -11.81 11.62 1.31
C SER A 60 -10.74 12.71 1.42
N LYS A 61 -11.14 13.96 1.19
CA LYS A 61 -10.23 15.12 1.32
C LYS A 61 -9.61 15.20 2.70
N GLU A 62 -10.38 14.90 3.73
CA GLU A 62 -9.90 14.87 5.12
C GLU A 62 -8.76 13.86 5.28
N ASN A 63 -8.94 12.65 4.76
CA ASN A 63 -7.89 11.62 4.86
C ASN A 63 -6.67 11.98 4.04
N VAL A 64 -6.85 12.53 2.83
CA VAL A 64 -5.75 12.96 1.97
C VAL A 64 -4.94 14.07 2.64
N LEU A 65 -5.59 15.01 3.33
CA LEU A 65 -4.87 16.03 4.09
C LEU A 65 -3.96 15.41 5.15
N LYS A 66 -4.47 14.41 5.88
CA LYS A 66 -3.68 13.68 6.88
C LYS A 66 -2.50 12.93 6.24
N ILE A 67 -2.71 12.34 5.06
CA ILE A 67 -1.63 11.70 4.30
C ILE A 67 -0.55 12.72 3.94
N LYS A 68 -0.94 13.90 3.46
CA LYS A 68 0.03 14.95 3.08
C LYS A 68 0.85 15.39 4.29
N GLU A 69 0.21 15.57 5.43
CA GLU A 69 0.91 15.89 6.68
C GLU A 69 1.86 14.77 7.10
N ALA A 70 1.40 13.53 7.02
CA ALA A 70 2.20 12.37 7.41
C ALA A 70 3.44 12.20 6.54
N LEU A 71 3.31 12.34 5.22
CA LEU A 71 4.40 12.08 4.28
C LEU A 71 5.32 13.28 4.05
N SER A 72 5.03 14.41 4.67
CA SER A 72 5.87 15.61 4.54
C SER A 72 7.26 15.44 5.13
N PHE A 73 7.51 14.39 5.92
CA PHE A 73 8.84 14.12 6.48
C PHE A 73 9.83 13.61 5.43
N LEU A 74 9.36 13.14 4.29
CA LEU A 74 10.25 12.67 3.22
C LEU A 74 11.05 13.85 2.64
N PRO A 75 12.33 13.62 2.25
CA PRO A 75 13.26 14.71 1.96
C PRO A 75 12.81 15.73 0.93
N ASP A 76 12.12 15.27 -0.12
CA ASP A 76 11.71 16.14 -1.21
C ASP A 76 10.33 16.76 -0.99
N ASN A 77 9.62 16.32 0.05
CA ASN A 77 8.23 16.71 0.31
C ASN A 77 7.37 16.66 -0.96
N ALA A 78 7.54 15.59 -1.74
CA ALA A 78 6.85 15.42 -3.02
C ALA A 78 5.32 15.41 -2.85
N VAL A 79 4.83 14.96 -1.69
CA VAL A 79 3.39 14.89 -1.41
C VAL A 79 2.71 16.27 -1.40
N LYS A 80 3.47 17.35 -1.28
CA LYS A 80 2.90 18.70 -1.31
C LYS A 80 2.15 18.98 -2.63
N GLU A 81 2.54 18.31 -3.71
CA GLU A 81 1.93 18.50 -5.03
C GLU A 81 0.64 17.72 -5.21
N VAL A 82 0.29 16.85 -4.27
CA VAL A 82 -0.97 16.12 -4.31
C VAL A 82 -2.11 17.05 -3.89
N ALA A 83 -3.11 17.21 -4.75
CA ALA A 83 -4.32 17.96 -4.42
C ALA A 83 -5.26 17.08 -3.59
N LEU A 84 -6.10 17.70 -2.76
CA LEU A 84 -6.97 16.97 -1.83
C LEU A 84 -7.98 16.05 -2.53
N ASP A 85 -8.32 16.31 -3.79
CA ASP A 85 -9.24 15.50 -4.57
C ASP A 85 -8.56 14.53 -5.54
N ASP A 86 -7.21 14.49 -5.58
CA ASP A 86 -6.48 13.65 -6.53
C ASP A 86 -6.77 12.15 -6.34
N VAL A 87 -6.79 11.68 -5.10
CA VAL A 87 -7.01 10.27 -4.84
C VAL A 87 -8.41 9.81 -5.28
N GLU A 88 -9.42 10.69 -5.16
CA GLU A 88 -10.76 10.41 -5.66
C GLU A 88 -10.81 10.39 -7.18
N GLN A 89 -10.04 11.27 -7.83
CA GLN A 89 -10.11 11.44 -9.29
C GLN A 89 -9.27 10.45 -10.09
N TYR A 90 -8.12 10.01 -9.54
CA TYR A 90 -7.18 9.15 -10.26
C TYR A 90 -7.16 7.75 -9.69
N GLU A 91 -6.90 6.76 -10.55
CA GLU A 91 -6.76 5.36 -10.11
C GLU A 91 -5.53 5.19 -9.22
N VAL A 92 -4.43 5.86 -9.55
CA VAL A 92 -3.19 5.82 -8.78
C VAL A 92 -2.67 7.24 -8.61
N VAL A 93 -2.31 7.61 -7.39
CA VAL A 93 -1.56 8.84 -7.11
C VAL A 93 -0.18 8.43 -6.64
N ARG A 94 0.80 8.65 -7.49
CA ARG A 94 2.19 8.27 -7.20
C ARG A 94 2.94 9.42 -6.56
N VAL A 95 3.44 9.19 -5.36
CA VAL A 95 4.30 10.15 -4.64
C VAL A 95 5.73 9.66 -4.81
N ALA A 96 6.47 10.30 -5.74
CA ALA A 96 7.85 9.92 -6.05
C ALA A 96 8.80 10.82 -5.27
N ASP A 97 9.17 10.39 -4.08
CA ASP A 97 10.13 11.05 -3.19
C ASP A 97 11.40 10.20 -3.13
N GLU A 98 12.14 10.22 -2.03
CA GLU A 98 13.28 9.32 -1.83
C GLU A 98 12.88 7.87 -2.06
N VAL A 99 11.67 7.50 -1.64
CA VAL A 99 11.02 6.25 -1.99
C VAL A 99 9.68 6.57 -2.65
N VAL A 100 9.16 5.63 -3.44
CA VAL A 100 7.87 5.80 -4.13
C VAL A 100 6.75 5.23 -3.28
N ILE A 101 5.70 6.04 -3.08
CA ILE A 101 4.49 5.60 -2.39
C ILE A 101 3.32 5.79 -3.35
N ASP A 102 2.60 4.71 -3.63
CA ASP A 102 1.41 4.75 -4.47
C ASP A 102 0.15 4.75 -3.59
N LEU A 103 -0.68 5.75 -3.78
CA LEU A 103 -1.95 5.90 -3.08
C LEU A 103 -3.07 5.45 -4.01
N LEU A 104 -3.85 4.46 -3.58
CA LEU A 104 -4.88 3.82 -4.38
C LEU A 104 -6.22 3.97 -3.66
N LYS A 105 -7.25 4.44 -4.38
CA LYS A 105 -8.61 4.38 -3.85
C LYS A 105 -9.20 2.99 -4.00
N ARG A 106 -8.70 2.21 -4.95
CA ARG A 106 -9.08 0.81 -5.13
C ARG A 106 -7.98 0.03 -5.85
N ALA A 107 -7.97 -1.27 -5.63
CA ALA A 107 -7.13 -2.21 -6.36
C ALA A 107 -8.07 -3.33 -6.85
N CYS A 108 -8.26 -3.44 -8.17
CA CYS A 108 -9.34 -4.20 -8.79
C CYS A 108 -10.68 -3.73 -8.21
N ASP A 109 -11.43 -4.60 -7.53
CA ASP A 109 -12.71 -4.21 -6.92
C ASP A 109 -12.61 -3.90 -5.41
N VAL A 110 -11.40 -3.92 -4.86
CA VAL A 110 -11.18 -3.73 -3.41
C VAL A 110 -10.93 -2.27 -3.09
N THR A 111 -11.68 -1.73 -2.13
CA THR A 111 -11.47 -0.38 -1.58
C THR A 111 -10.99 -0.48 -0.14
N TYR A 112 -10.58 0.64 0.45
CA TYR A 112 -10.22 0.68 1.87
C TYR A 112 -11.36 0.12 2.73
N GLU A 113 -12.61 0.49 2.45
CA GLU A 113 -13.77 0.05 3.24
C GLU A 113 -14.08 -1.43 3.10
N THR A 114 -13.81 -2.02 1.93
CA THR A 114 -14.11 -3.43 1.66
C THR A 114 -12.96 -4.37 1.94
N ALA A 115 -11.76 -3.84 2.22
CA ALA A 115 -10.57 -4.64 2.49
C ALA A 115 -10.68 -5.33 3.85
N GLY A 116 -10.48 -6.65 3.87
CA GLY A 116 -10.21 -7.36 5.11
C GLY A 116 -8.79 -7.04 5.54
N THR A 117 -8.56 -6.84 6.83
CA THR A 117 -7.29 -6.32 7.34
C THR A 117 -6.78 -7.17 8.49
N GLU A 118 -5.49 -7.47 8.46
CA GLU A 118 -4.74 -8.00 9.58
C GLU A 118 -3.80 -6.91 10.09
N TYR A 119 -3.46 -6.97 11.36
CA TYR A 119 -2.53 -6.02 11.97
C TYR A 119 -1.30 -6.77 12.44
N PHE A 120 -0.12 -6.27 12.08
CA PHE A 120 1.09 -6.82 12.65
C PHE A 120 1.96 -5.70 13.21
N GLU A 121 2.73 -6.04 14.24
CA GLU A 121 3.64 -5.10 14.87
C GLU A 121 5.06 -5.38 14.40
N PHE A 122 5.73 -4.33 13.95
CA PHE A 122 7.14 -4.42 13.57
C PHE A 122 7.87 -3.20 14.15
N ARG A 123 8.86 -3.47 14.99
CA ARG A 123 9.63 -2.42 15.67
C ARG A 123 8.76 -1.39 16.40
N GLY A 124 7.70 -1.86 17.05
CA GLY A 124 6.79 -1.01 17.80
C GLY A 124 5.75 -0.26 16.97
N VAL A 125 5.72 -0.48 15.65
CA VAL A 125 4.76 0.16 14.76
C VAL A 125 3.74 -0.87 14.32
N ILE A 126 2.44 -0.56 14.50
CA ILE A 126 1.35 -1.43 14.04
C ILE A 126 1.03 -1.08 12.60
N ILE A 127 1.10 -2.10 11.72
CA ILE A 127 0.87 -1.92 10.29
C ILE A 127 -0.37 -2.71 9.88
N PRO A 128 -1.41 -2.04 9.35
CA PRO A 128 -2.57 -2.73 8.79
C PRO A 128 -2.21 -3.30 7.42
N VAL A 129 -2.37 -4.61 7.25
CA VAL A 129 -2.07 -5.32 6.00
C VAL A 129 -3.35 -5.97 5.50
N ALA A 130 -3.61 -5.91 4.21
CA ALA A 130 -4.73 -6.63 3.62
C ALA A 130 -4.59 -8.14 3.92
N ASP A 131 -5.68 -8.78 4.33
CA ASP A 131 -5.65 -10.21 4.58
C ASP A 131 -5.46 -11.00 3.28
N ILE A 132 -5.22 -12.31 3.39
CA ILE A 132 -4.91 -13.15 2.22
C ILE A 132 -6.04 -13.11 1.19
N SER A 133 -7.28 -13.25 1.63
CA SER A 133 -8.43 -13.21 0.71
C SER A 133 -8.52 -11.88 -0.03
N THR A 134 -8.31 -10.78 0.68
CA THR A 134 -8.29 -9.44 0.10
C THR A 134 -7.13 -9.30 -0.89
N MET A 135 -5.93 -9.75 -0.52
CA MET A 135 -4.77 -9.71 -1.41
C MET A 135 -5.02 -10.46 -2.71
N ILE A 136 -5.65 -11.62 -2.64
CA ILE A 136 -6.04 -12.39 -3.84
C ILE A 136 -6.96 -11.54 -4.74
N ARG A 137 -7.94 -10.86 -4.17
CA ARG A 137 -8.84 -9.99 -4.93
C ARG A 137 -8.11 -8.81 -5.58
N THR A 138 -7.06 -8.29 -4.95
CA THR A 138 -6.26 -7.18 -5.52
C THR A 138 -5.38 -7.62 -6.69
N LYS A 139 -5.18 -8.92 -6.90
CA LYS A 139 -4.26 -9.49 -7.89
C LYS A 139 -4.96 -10.07 -9.11
N GLN A 140 -6.17 -9.65 -9.41
CA GLN A 140 -6.94 -10.15 -10.56
C GLN A 140 -6.52 -9.50 -11.89
N GLY A 141 -5.29 -8.98 -11.96
CA GLY A 141 -4.73 -8.36 -13.16
C GLY A 141 -4.06 -9.36 -14.08
N ILE A 142 -3.58 -8.87 -15.23
CA ILE A 142 -2.96 -9.69 -16.28
C ILE A 142 -1.43 -9.65 -16.24
N ARG A 143 -0.82 -8.85 -15.35
CA ARG A 143 0.64 -8.77 -15.28
C ARG A 143 1.22 -10.09 -14.77
N ALA A 144 2.41 -10.46 -15.29
CA ALA A 144 3.07 -11.71 -14.88
C ALA A 144 3.31 -11.77 -13.37
N LYS A 145 3.77 -10.67 -12.78
CA LYS A 145 4.03 -10.62 -11.31
C LYS A 145 2.76 -10.79 -10.49
N ASP A 146 1.60 -10.35 -11.00
CA ASP A 146 0.31 -10.55 -10.31
C ASP A 146 -0.08 -12.03 -10.33
N LYS A 147 0.21 -12.73 -11.42
CA LYS A 147 -0.07 -14.18 -11.54
C LYS A 147 0.78 -14.99 -10.57
N ASP A 148 2.06 -14.62 -10.42
CA ASP A 148 2.96 -15.29 -9.48
C ASP A 148 2.53 -15.04 -8.03
N ASP A 149 2.21 -13.79 -7.70
CA ASP A 149 1.69 -13.41 -6.38
C ASP A 149 0.40 -14.17 -6.08
N LEU A 150 -0.50 -14.24 -7.06
CA LEU A 150 -1.79 -14.90 -6.93
C LEU A 150 -1.64 -16.40 -6.64
N ALA A 151 -0.75 -17.07 -7.38
CA ALA A 151 -0.49 -18.50 -7.17
C ALA A 151 0.05 -18.76 -5.75
N PHE A 152 0.98 -17.92 -5.29
CA PHE A 152 1.54 -18.04 -3.94
C PHE A 152 0.47 -17.82 -2.86
N LEU A 153 -0.33 -16.77 -2.98
CA LEU A 153 -1.36 -16.44 -1.99
C LEU A 153 -2.45 -17.53 -1.92
N LYS A 154 -2.84 -18.06 -3.07
CA LYS A 154 -3.81 -19.18 -3.12
C LYS A 154 -3.27 -20.42 -2.43
N ALA A 155 -1.99 -20.73 -2.61
CA ALA A 155 -1.36 -21.86 -1.95
C ALA A 155 -1.38 -21.71 -0.42
N ILE A 156 -1.10 -20.51 0.08
CA ILE A 156 -1.17 -20.23 1.52
C ILE A 156 -2.59 -20.40 2.06
N LEU A 157 -3.58 -19.90 1.34
CA LEU A 157 -4.98 -19.99 1.74
C LEU A 157 -5.42 -21.46 1.83
N GLU A 158 -5.02 -22.28 0.85
CA GLU A 158 -5.32 -23.71 0.84
C GLU A 158 -4.66 -24.44 2.02
N GLU A 159 -3.39 -24.14 2.31
CA GLU A 159 -2.69 -24.71 3.48
C GLU A 159 -3.39 -24.32 4.78
N GLY A 160 -3.83 -23.06 4.90
CA GLY A 160 -4.58 -22.59 6.06
C GLY A 160 -5.89 -23.35 6.24
N ASP A 161 -6.60 -23.62 5.16
CA ASP A 161 -7.84 -24.38 5.19
C ASP A 161 -7.60 -25.84 5.61
N ASP A 162 -6.51 -26.45 5.13
CA ASP A 162 -6.13 -27.81 5.52
C ASP A 162 -5.85 -27.90 7.01
N PHE A 163 -5.24 -26.89 7.61
CA PHE A 163 -4.97 -26.86 9.05
C PHE A 163 -6.20 -26.47 9.87
N ALA A 164 -7.12 -25.72 9.31
CA ALA A 164 -8.33 -25.29 9.99
C ALA A 164 -9.42 -26.37 10.01
N GLY A 165 -9.33 -27.31 9.10
CA GLY A 165 -10.26 -28.44 9.02
C GLY A 165 -9.95 -29.53 10.05
#